data_0d49e89c2ff36849bfadb3f118f5f8e1
#
_entry.id   0d49e89c2ff36849bfadb3f118f5f8e1
#
_cell.length_a   1.000
_cell.length_b   1.000
_cell.length_c   1.000
_cell.angle_alpha   90.00
_cell.angle_beta   90.00
_cell.angle_gamma   90.00
#
_symmetry.space_group_name_H-M   'P 1'
#
loop_
_entity.id
_entity.type
_entity.pdbx_description
1 polymer ?
#
loop_
_entity_poly.entity_id
_entity_poly.type
_entity_poly.pdbx_seq_one_letter_code
_entity_poly.pdbx_strand_id
1 'polypeptide(L)'
;MGFRKVTKVDNGKVEIEFSIDKAKFDSELGKVFKKRAARMAVPGFRKGKAPRAIIEKMYGKGVFYEDAINNLLPEAYEDAAKESGAELVSRPEFEIVSVGDGDVELKATAFVKPEVEVKDYKGIKADKIVTPVTDEMVDAEIQRVRERNARLVDVTDRAAEMGDTVKIDFDGYVDDKQFDGGKGEDYSLKLGSGTFI
;
A
#
# COMPACT_ATOMS: atom_id res chain seq x y z
N MET A 1 17.01 -11.75 24.07
CA MET A 1 16.08 -11.96 22.94
C MET A 1 16.53 -13.27 22.31
N GLY A 2 15.62 -14.17 22.02
CA GLY A 2 15.98 -15.51 21.55
C GLY A 2 15.23 -15.85 20.27
N PHE A 3 15.99 -16.12 19.18
CA PHE A 3 15.49 -16.82 18.03
C PHE A 3 15.15 -18.26 18.42
N ARG A 4 14.03 -18.78 17.95
CA ARG A 4 13.62 -20.15 18.27
C ARG A 4 13.58 -21.04 17.03
N LYS A 5 12.90 -20.61 15.99
CA LYS A 5 12.69 -21.46 14.81
C LYS A 5 12.34 -20.64 13.57
N VAL A 6 12.77 -21.15 12.41
CA VAL A 6 12.26 -20.74 11.10
C VAL A 6 11.52 -21.90 10.48
N THR A 7 10.33 -21.66 10.00
CA THR A 7 9.53 -22.64 9.27
C THR A 7 9.21 -22.07 7.88
N LYS A 8 9.59 -22.80 6.82
CA LYS A 8 9.18 -22.45 5.45
C LYS A 8 7.69 -22.78 5.30
N VAL A 9 6.93 -21.80 4.82
CA VAL A 9 5.51 -21.94 4.48
C VAL A 9 5.37 -21.87 2.97
N ASP A 10 4.30 -22.43 2.43
CA ASP A 10 4.03 -22.39 0.98
C ASP A 10 4.03 -20.97 0.41
N ASN A 11 4.36 -20.85 -0.89
CA ASN A 11 4.41 -19.59 -1.64
C ASN A 11 5.54 -18.61 -1.29
N GLY A 12 6.71 -19.11 -0.87
CA GLY A 12 7.87 -18.26 -0.60
C GLY A 12 7.74 -17.39 0.66
N LYS A 13 6.88 -17.82 1.60
CA LYS A 13 6.79 -17.23 2.94
C LYS A 13 7.59 -18.04 3.95
N VAL A 14 8.11 -17.34 4.95
CA VAL A 14 8.69 -17.96 6.14
C VAL A 14 7.99 -17.41 7.39
N GLU A 15 7.86 -18.27 8.36
CA GLU A 15 7.48 -17.93 9.73
C GLU A 15 8.73 -18.00 10.61
N ILE A 16 9.00 -16.91 11.33
CA ILE A 16 10.10 -16.77 12.27
C ILE A 16 9.49 -16.68 13.66
N GLU A 17 9.75 -17.67 14.51
CA GLU A 17 9.36 -17.67 15.90
C GLU A 17 10.52 -17.15 16.76
N PHE A 18 10.25 -16.17 17.60
CA PHE A 18 11.23 -15.55 18.47
C PHE A 18 10.61 -15.13 19.81
N SER A 19 11.44 -14.83 20.78
CA SER A 19 10.98 -14.43 22.11
C SER A 19 11.69 -13.18 22.60
N ILE A 20 10.98 -12.43 23.43
CA ILE A 20 11.52 -11.31 24.20
C ILE A 20 11.62 -11.77 25.64
N ASP A 21 12.84 -11.69 26.23
CA ASP A 21 13.10 -12.07 27.61
C ASP A 21 12.20 -11.31 28.55
N LYS A 22 11.64 -12.00 29.54
CA LYS A 22 10.78 -11.42 30.56
C LYS A 22 11.41 -10.22 31.26
N ALA A 23 12.70 -10.27 31.57
CA ALA A 23 13.39 -9.18 32.26
C ALA A 23 13.42 -7.89 31.43
N LYS A 24 13.66 -8.01 30.10
CA LYS A 24 13.61 -6.86 29.16
C LYS A 24 12.18 -6.34 29.04
N PHE A 25 11.20 -7.23 28.92
CA PHE A 25 9.78 -6.87 28.83
C PHE A 25 9.30 -6.14 30.08
N ASP A 26 9.61 -6.64 31.27
CA ASP A 26 9.22 -5.99 32.54
C ASP A 26 9.88 -4.62 32.73
N SER A 27 11.14 -4.48 32.30
CA SER A 27 11.83 -3.19 32.29
C SER A 27 11.13 -2.18 31.38
N GLU A 28 10.75 -2.60 30.17
CA GLU A 28 10.06 -1.71 29.23
C GLU A 28 8.64 -1.39 29.66
N LEU A 29 7.92 -2.35 30.25
CA LEU A 29 6.64 -2.11 30.90
C LEU A 29 6.73 -1.02 31.96
N GLY A 30 7.82 -0.99 32.74
CA GLY A 30 8.07 0.05 33.72
C GLY A 30 8.21 1.45 33.10
N LYS A 31 8.87 1.54 31.94
CA LYS A 31 9.03 2.81 31.19
C LYS A 31 7.72 3.27 30.58
N VAL A 32 7.01 2.36 29.90
CA VAL A 32 5.69 2.62 29.31
C VAL A 32 4.70 3.06 30.36
N PHE A 33 4.65 2.36 31.50
CA PHE A 33 3.82 2.76 32.63
C PHE A 33 4.09 4.20 33.06
N LYS A 34 5.34 4.58 33.33
CA LYS A 34 5.70 5.94 33.73
C LYS A 34 5.23 6.99 32.72
N LYS A 35 5.38 6.69 31.42
CA LYS A 35 5.00 7.60 30.32
C LYS A 35 3.48 7.73 30.18
N ARG A 36 2.75 6.62 30.19
CA ARG A 36 1.29 6.61 30.01
C ARG A 36 0.53 7.01 31.26
N ALA A 37 0.93 6.51 32.44
CA ALA A 37 0.29 6.85 33.71
C ALA A 37 0.26 8.34 33.94
N ALA A 38 1.31 9.08 33.55
CA ALA A 38 1.36 10.54 33.65
C ALA A 38 0.19 11.25 32.93
N ARG A 39 -0.39 10.63 31.91
CA ARG A 39 -1.49 11.17 31.10
C ARG A 39 -2.86 10.61 31.47
N MET A 40 -2.90 9.51 32.22
CA MET A 40 -4.16 8.85 32.63
C MET A 40 -4.84 9.54 33.79
N ALA A 41 -6.15 9.69 33.67
CA ALA A 41 -7.00 10.13 34.76
C ALA A 41 -7.69 8.90 35.37
N VAL A 42 -7.45 8.66 36.66
CA VAL A 42 -8.04 7.53 37.40
C VAL A 42 -8.90 8.10 38.50
N PRO A 43 -10.18 7.72 38.59
CA PRO A 43 -11.07 8.18 39.66
C PRO A 43 -10.44 7.95 41.04
N GLY A 44 -10.50 8.97 41.91
CA GLY A 44 -9.90 8.93 43.24
C GLY A 44 -8.42 9.27 43.33
N PHE A 45 -7.73 9.51 42.18
CA PHE A 45 -6.32 9.88 42.17
C PHE A 45 -6.07 11.14 41.33
N ARG A 46 -5.11 11.94 41.79
CA ARG A 46 -4.61 13.05 40.95
C ARG A 46 -4.00 12.51 39.68
N LYS A 47 -4.27 13.14 38.51
CA LYS A 47 -3.74 12.76 37.20
C LYS A 47 -2.25 12.45 37.29
N GLY A 48 -1.87 11.26 36.80
CA GLY A 48 -0.49 10.78 36.79
C GLY A 48 0.05 10.27 38.13
N LYS A 49 -0.78 10.15 39.19
CA LYS A 49 -0.34 9.70 40.51
C LYS A 49 -0.97 8.37 40.96
N ALA A 50 -1.75 7.73 40.10
CA ALA A 50 -2.34 6.44 40.41
C ALA A 50 -1.27 5.33 40.41
N PRO A 51 -1.21 4.46 41.42
CA PRO A 51 -0.33 3.30 41.44
C PRO A 51 -0.63 2.33 40.29
N ARG A 52 0.39 1.61 39.82
CA ARG A 52 0.26 0.64 38.74
C ARG A 52 -0.83 -0.41 39.00
N ALA A 53 -0.85 -0.97 40.21
CA ALA A 53 -1.84 -1.98 40.60
C ALA A 53 -3.30 -1.49 40.49
N ILE A 54 -3.56 -0.22 40.71
CA ILE A 54 -4.92 0.38 40.59
C ILE A 54 -5.28 0.51 39.09
N ILE A 55 -4.35 0.95 38.26
CA ILE A 55 -4.57 1.08 36.82
C ILE A 55 -4.80 -0.31 36.20
N GLU A 56 -3.97 -1.28 36.52
CA GLU A 56 -4.11 -2.67 36.05
C GLU A 56 -5.42 -3.34 36.51
N LYS A 57 -5.90 -3.00 37.72
CA LYS A 57 -7.19 -3.48 38.24
C LYS A 57 -8.38 -2.90 37.45
N MET A 58 -8.28 -1.64 37.02
CA MET A 58 -9.36 -0.94 36.30
C MET A 58 -9.38 -1.22 34.81
N TYR A 59 -8.22 -1.26 34.18
CA TYR A 59 -8.07 -1.35 32.73
C TYR A 59 -7.54 -2.70 32.27
N GLY A 60 -7.23 -3.60 33.18
CA GLY A 60 -6.63 -4.91 32.90
C GLY A 60 -5.10 -4.87 32.91
N LYS A 61 -4.49 -6.04 33.23
CA LYS A 61 -3.02 -6.19 33.27
C LYS A 61 -2.36 -5.90 31.93
N GLY A 62 -3.06 -6.17 30.83
CA GLY A 62 -2.56 -6.04 29.46
C GLY A 62 -2.53 -4.62 28.89
N VAL A 63 -3.05 -3.60 29.61
CA VAL A 63 -3.22 -2.23 29.08
C VAL A 63 -1.91 -1.58 28.58
N PHE A 64 -0.76 -2.05 29.05
CA PHE A 64 0.55 -1.55 28.67
C PHE A 64 1.37 -2.55 27.82
N TYR A 65 0.84 -3.75 27.60
CA TYR A 65 1.59 -4.83 26.92
C TYR A 65 1.85 -4.49 25.45
N GLU A 66 0.85 -4.02 24.76
CA GLU A 66 0.95 -3.66 23.35
C GLU A 66 2.05 -2.60 23.11
N ASP A 67 2.07 -1.54 23.91
CA ASP A 67 3.10 -0.51 23.79
C ASP A 67 4.50 -1.04 24.11
N ALA A 68 4.62 -1.88 25.14
CA ALA A 68 5.91 -2.45 25.53
C ALA A 68 6.43 -3.41 24.44
N ILE A 69 5.56 -4.25 23.88
CA ILE A 69 5.88 -5.13 22.78
C ILE A 69 6.30 -4.29 21.55
N ASN A 70 5.52 -3.31 21.15
CA ASN A 70 5.80 -2.47 20.00
C ASN A 70 7.14 -1.72 20.13
N ASN A 71 7.55 -1.34 21.33
CA ASN A 71 8.85 -0.71 21.56
C ASN A 71 10.03 -1.69 21.42
N LEU A 72 9.84 -2.96 21.80
CA LEU A 72 10.88 -3.99 21.77
C LEU A 72 10.92 -4.79 20.47
N LEU A 73 9.81 -4.81 19.76
CA LEU A 73 9.60 -5.60 18.55
C LEU A 73 10.65 -5.35 17.46
N PRO A 74 11.03 -4.09 17.12
CA PRO A 74 12.03 -3.84 16.08
C PRO A 74 13.37 -4.50 16.39
N GLU A 75 13.89 -4.34 17.62
CA GLU A 75 15.16 -4.93 18.04
C GLU A 75 15.09 -6.46 18.04
N ALA A 76 14.00 -7.02 18.62
CA ALA A 76 13.81 -8.46 18.71
C ALA A 76 13.68 -9.13 17.33
N TYR A 77 12.98 -8.49 16.41
CA TYR A 77 12.82 -8.96 15.04
C TYR A 77 14.13 -8.88 14.25
N GLU A 78 14.87 -7.77 14.37
CA GLU A 78 16.16 -7.61 13.70
C GLU A 78 17.16 -8.69 14.08
N ASP A 79 17.26 -9.00 15.39
CA ASP A 79 18.10 -10.08 15.91
C ASP A 79 17.64 -11.44 15.36
N ALA A 80 16.33 -11.73 15.42
CA ALA A 80 15.77 -12.99 14.92
C ALA A 80 15.93 -13.14 13.40
N ALA A 81 15.78 -12.06 12.62
CA ALA A 81 15.97 -12.07 11.18
C ALA A 81 17.43 -12.36 10.81
N LYS A 82 18.42 -11.77 11.54
CA LYS A 82 19.84 -12.04 11.34
C LYS A 82 20.18 -13.51 11.64
N GLU A 83 19.68 -14.04 12.76
CA GLU A 83 19.92 -15.41 13.17
C GLU A 83 19.24 -16.43 12.25
N SER A 84 18.10 -16.07 11.64
CA SER A 84 17.39 -16.93 10.70
C SER A 84 18.13 -17.19 9.40
N GLY A 85 19.04 -16.29 9.00
CA GLY A 85 19.77 -16.35 7.72
C GLY A 85 18.87 -16.19 6.48
N ALA A 86 17.58 -15.85 6.64
CA ALA A 86 16.64 -15.71 5.53
C ALA A 86 16.75 -14.33 4.88
N GLU A 87 16.85 -14.27 3.55
CA GLU A 87 16.76 -13.01 2.79
C GLU A 87 15.30 -12.54 2.71
N LEU A 88 14.88 -11.73 3.68
CA LEU A 88 13.52 -11.21 3.78
C LEU A 88 13.34 -10.05 2.80
N VAL A 89 12.28 -10.09 1.99
CA VAL A 89 12.01 -9.10 0.92
C VAL A 89 10.71 -8.32 1.12
N SER A 90 9.96 -8.60 2.19
CA SER A 90 8.73 -7.90 2.52
C SER A 90 8.71 -7.39 3.95
N ARG A 91 7.78 -6.49 4.24
CA ARG A 91 7.46 -6.14 5.63
C ARG A 91 6.86 -7.37 6.32
N PRO A 92 7.29 -7.69 7.56
CA PRO A 92 6.73 -8.79 8.31
C PRO A 92 5.34 -8.46 8.86
N GLU A 93 4.51 -9.50 8.93
CA GLU A 93 3.27 -9.50 9.71
C GLU A 93 3.57 -10.14 11.06
N PHE A 94 3.22 -9.48 12.16
CA PHE A 94 3.50 -9.96 13.51
C PHE A 94 2.27 -10.51 14.18
N GLU A 95 2.43 -11.65 14.85
CA GLU A 95 1.43 -12.29 15.67
C GLU A 95 2.01 -12.52 17.08
N ILE A 96 1.21 -12.20 18.10
CA ILE A 96 1.58 -12.47 19.49
C ILE A 96 1.07 -13.88 19.83
N VAL A 97 2.00 -14.80 20.08
CA VAL A 97 1.65 -16.20 20.41
C VAL A 97 1.29 -16.32 21.88
N SER A 98 2.15 -15.80 22.75
CA SER A 98 1.89 -15.81 24.19
C SER A 98 2.51 -14.61 24.91
N VAL A 99 1.75 -14.08 25.89
CA VAL A 99 2.21 -13.06 26.83
C VAL A 99 1.74 -13.48 28.22
N GLY A 100 2.70 -13.78 29.12
CA GLY A 100 2.35 -14.27 30.45
C GLY A 100 3.48 -14.13 31.47
N ASP A 101 3.57 -15.12 32.35
CA ASP A 101 4.58 -15.16 33.42
C ASP A 101 6.00 -15.56 32.93
N GLY A 102 6.13 -15.95 31.66
CA GLY A 102 7.40 -16.27 30.99
C GLY A 102 7.83 -15.19 29.99
N ASP A 103 8.69 -15.60 29.06
CA ASP A 103 9.08 -14.77 27.93
C ASP A 103 7.88 -14.48 27.03
N VAL A 104 7.89 -13.33 26.35
CA VAL A 104 6.89 -12.99 25.33
C VAL A 104 7.24 -13.72 24.04
N GLU A 105 6.36 -14.58 23.57
CA GLU A 105 6.53 -15.33 22.34
C GLU A 105 5.84 -14.65 21.19
N LEU A 106 6.57 -14.45 20.11
CA LEU A 106 6.15 -13.74 18.92
C LEU A 106 6.43 -14.56 17.67
N LYS A 107 5.62 -14.36 16.65
CA LYS A 107 5.77 -14.95 15.33
C LYS A 107 5.74 -13.85 14.29
N ALA A 108 6.72 -13.86 13.39
CA ALA A 108 6.75 -12.97 12.23
C ALA A 108 6.60 -13.78 10.96
N THR A 109 5.69 -13.37 10.09
CA THR A 109 5.50 -13.97 8.76
C THR A 109 5.97 -12.99 7.71
N ALA A 110 6.91 -13.39 6.86
CA ALA A 110 7.45 -12.53 5.81
C ALA A 110 7.76 -13.33 4.54
N PHE A 111 7.81 -12.65 3.39
CA PHE A 111 8.28 -13.25 2.15
C PHE A 111 9.80 -13.26 2.11
N VAL A 112 10.34 -14.37 1.59
CA VAL A 112 11.77 -14.53 1.30
C VAL A 112 12.02 -14.50 -0.19
N LYS A 113 13.23 -14.13 -0.55
CA LYS A 113 13.70 -14.25 -1.93
C LYS A 113 13.62 -15.71 -2.37
N PRO A 114 12.90 -16.01 -3.47
CA PRO A 114 12.78 -17.38 -3.93
C PRO A 114 14.12 -17.90 -4.46
N GLU A 115 14.42 -19.15 -4.15
CA GLU A 115 15.52 -19.87 -4.81
C GLU A 115 15.04 -20.28 -6.21
N VAL A 116 15.76 -19.85 -7.22
CA VAL A 116 15.43 -20.15 -8.62
C VAL A 116 16.37 -21.22 -9.17
N GLU A 117 15.82 -22.38 -9.48
CA GLU A 117 16.52 -23.40 -10.25
C GLU A 117 16.18 -23.25 -11.75
N VAL A 118 17.19 -23.03 -12.55
CA VAL A 118 17.01 -22.95 -14.00
C VAL A 118 17.07 -24.35 -14.59
N LYS A 119 15.92 -24.89 -15.04
CA LYS A 119 15.80 -26.22 -15.65
C LYS A 119 15.48 -26.10 -17.14
N ASP A 120 15.97 -27.03 -17.93
CA ASP A 120 15.59 -27.26 -19.34
C ASP A 120 15.64 -26.00 -20.24
N TYR A 121 16.58 -25.08 -19.95
CA TYR A 121 16.69 -23.81 -20.69
C TYR A 121 17.42 -23.95 -22.06
N LYS A 122 18.09 -25.11 -22.29
CA LYS A 122 18.78 -25.38 -23.56
C LYS A 122 17.83 -25.98 -24.58
N GLY A 123 17.82 -25.43 -25.79
CA GLY A 123 16.98 -25.96 -26.86
C GLY A 123 15.52 -25.54 -26.84
N ILE A 124 15.16 -24.54 -26.04
CA ILE A 124 13.83 -23.91 -26.05
C ILE A 124 13.60 -23.35 -27.45
N LYS A 125 12.52 -23.80 -28.10
CA LYS A 125 12.05 -23.26 -29.37
C LYS A 125 10.97 -22.23 -29.09
N ALA A 126 11.13 -21.05 -29.65
CA ALA A 126 10.12 -20.00 -29.61
C ALA A 126 9.76 -19.60 -31.03
N ASP A 127 8.48 -19.48 -31.33
CA ASP A 127 8.02 -18.99 -32.61
C ASP A 127 8.29 -17.49 -32.72
N LYS A 128 8.89 -17.09 -33.82
CA LYS A 128 9.07 -15.68 -34.14
C LYS A 128 7.72 -15.11 -34.59
N ILE A 129 7.11 -14.32 -33.73
CA ILE A 129 5.90 -13.57 -34.09
C ILE A 129 6.32 -12.44 -35.03
N VAL A 130 5.92 -12.53 -36.28
CA VAL A 130 6.13 -11.49 -37.30
C VAL A 130 4.74 -10.89 -37.60
N THR A 131 4.52 -9.66 -37.21
CA THR A 131 3.34 -8.92 -37.64
C THR A 131 3.63 -8.30 -39.00
N PRO A 132 2.96 -8.75 -40.07
CA PRO A 132 3.15 -8.14 -41.38
C PRO A 132 2.61 -6.71 -41.36
N VAL A 133 3.35 -5.81 -41.97
CA VAL A 133 2.86 -4.44 -42.18
C VAL A 133 1.86 -4.49 -43.33
N THR A 134 0.62 -4.08 -43.06
CA THR A 134 -0.44 -4.00 -44.08
C THR A 134 -0.54 -2.60 -44.66
N ASP A 135 -1.14 -2.46 -45.82
CA ASP A 135 -1.35 -1.15 -46.48
C ASP A 135 -2.23 -0.27 -45.60
N GLU A 136 -3.23 -0.84 -44.89
CA GLU A 136 -4.10 -0.10 -43.98
C GLU A 136 -3.29 0.50 -42.78
N MET A 137 -2.26 -0.20 -42.28
CA MET A 137 -1.39 0.33 -41.21
C MET A 137 -0.54 1.48 -41.73
N VAL A 138 -0.08 1.41 -42.99
CA VAL A 138 0.67 2.50 -43.63
C VAL A 138 -0.24 3.71 -43.82
N ASP A 139 -1.44 3.52 -44.35
CA ASP A 139 -2.42 4.60 -44.55
C ASP A 139 -2.82 5.25 -43.25
N ALA A 140 -3.04 4.48 -42.20
CA ALA A 140 -3.35 5.02 -40.87
C ALA A 140 -2.21 5.89 -40.32
N GLU A 141 -0.96 5.51 -40.52
CA GLU A 141 0.18 6.31 -40.08
C GLU A 141 0.35 7.57 -40.92
N ILE A 142 0.16 7.49 -42.24
CA ILE A 142 0.13 8.65 -43.10
C ILE A 142 -0.95 9.63 -42.64
N GLN A 143 -2.16 9.13 -42.30
CA GLN A 143 -3.26 9.97 -41.82
C GLN A 143 -2.90 10.65 -40.51
N ARG A 144 -2.28 9.98 -39.56
CA ARG A 144 -1.77 10.60 -38.31
C ARG A 144 -0.78 11.72 -38.57
N VAL A 145 0.16 11.50 -39.51
CA VAL A 145 1.13 12.54 -39.88
C VAL A 145 0.44 13.74 -40.52
N ARG A 146 -0.57 13.51 -41.37
CA ARG A 146 -1.36 14.57 -41.97
C ARG A 146 -2.14 15.39 -40.93
N GLU A 147 -2.78 14.72 -39.98
CA GLU A 147 -3.52 15.38 -38.87
C GLU A 147 -2.58 16.19 -37.98
N ARG A 148 -1.39 15.69 -37.67
CA ARG A 148 -0.39 16.40 -36.87
C ARG A 148 0.10 17.68 -37.55
N ASN A 149 0.17 17.69 -38.87
CA ASN A 149 0.61 18.83 -39.67
C ASN A 149 -0.55 19.67 -40.21
N ALA A 150 -1.79 19.31 -39.88
CA ALA A 150 -2.96 20.06 -40.30
C ALA A 150 -3.02 21.47 -39.67
N ARG A 151 -3.51 22.41 -40.41
CA ARG A 151 -3.80 23.77 -39.91
C ARG A 151 -5.30 23.94 -39.79
N LEU A 152 -5.74 24.54 -38.69
CA LEU A 152 -7.10 24.95 -38.53
C LEU A 152 -7.35 26.18 -39.44
N VAL A 153 -8.40 26.13 -40.23
CA VAL A 153 -8.86 27.21 -41.11
C VAL A 153 -10.27 27.55 -40.70
N ASP A 154 -10.52 28.83 -40.43
CA ASP A 154 -11.85 29.30 -40.11
C ASP A 154 -12.80 29.16 -41.34
N VAL A 155 -13.93 28.51 -41.11
CA VAL A 155 -14.98 28.30 -42.12
C VAL A 155 -16.16 29.18 -41.74
N THR A 156 -16.40 30.19 -42.58
CA THR A 156 -17.46 31.19 -42.32
C THR A 156 -18.60 31.17 -43.37
N ASP A 157 -18.46 30.34 -44.39
CA ASP A 157 -19.33 30.30 -45.58
C ASP A 157 -20.35 29.17 -45.53
N ARG A 158 -20.29 28.27 -44.58
CA ARG A 158 -21.24 27.17 -44.40
C ARG A 158 -21.51 26.86 -42.93
N ALA A 159 -22.56 26.10 -42.68
CA ALA A 159 -22.82 25.53 -41.35
C ALA A 159 -21.75 24.51 -40.96
N ALA A 160 -21.59 24.30 -39.65
CA ALA A 160 -20.65 23.30 -39.10
C ALA A 160 -21.10 21.87 -39.47
N GLU A 161 -20.16 21.05 -39.89
CA GLU A 161 -20.34 19.65 -40.28
C GLU A 161 -19.60 18.69 -39.37
N MET A 162 -19.94 17.39 -39.46
CA MET A 162 -19.23 16.36 -38.72
C MET A 162 -17.75 16.34 -39.12
N GLY A 163 -16.86 16.37 -38.10
CA GLY A 163 -15.40 16.45 -38.29
C GLY A 163 -14.84 17.87 -38.11
N ASP A 164 -15.67 18.90 -38.15
CA ASP A 164 -15.22 20.26 -37.86
C ASP A 164 -14.93 20.45 -36.37
N THR A 165 -14.01 21.35 -36.08
CA THR A 165 -13.71 21.77 -34.71
C THR A 165 -14.45 23.08 -34.44
N VAL A 166 -15.35 23.05 -33.47
CA VAL A 166 -16.13 24.22 -33.04
C VAL A 166 -15.72 24.68 -31.67
N LYS A 167 -15.82 25.98 -31.40
CA LYS A 167 -15.72 26.55 -30.07
C LYS A 167 -17.13 26.76 -29.52
N ILE A 168 -17.39 26.20 -28.36
CA ILE A 168 -18.72 26.26 -27.75
C ILE A 168 -18.62 26.76 -26.31
N ASP A 169 -19.65 27.48 -25.91
CA ASP A 169 -19.97 27.75 -24.51
C ASP A 169 -21.12 26.82 -24.12
N PHE A 170 -21.03 26.20 -22.97
CA PHE A 170 -22.09 25.29 -22.52
C PHE A 170 -22.41 25.45 -21.05
N ASP A 171 -23.69 25.28 -20.73
CA ASP A 171 -24.21 25.22 -19.38
C ASP A 171 -25.05 23.95 -19.23
N GLY A 172 -24.60 23.03 -18.39
CA GLY A 172 -25.26 21.75 -18.12
C GLY A 172 -26.11 21.79 -16.85
N TYR A 173 -27.30 21.26 -16.94
CA TYR A 173 -28.26 21.15 -15.82
C TYR A 173 -28.79 19.72 -15.73
N VAL A 174 -28.97 19.22 -14.50
CA VAL A 174 -29.70 17.99 -14.19
C VAL A 174 -30.76 18.35 -13.16
N ASP A 175 -32.01 18.07 -13.47
CA ASP A 175 -33.17 18.43 -12.63
C ASP A 175 -33.19 19.94 -12.21
N ASP A 176 -32.95 20.82 -13.16
CA ASP A 176 -32.86 22.27 -12.99
C ASP A 176 -31.73 22.74 -12.04
N LYS A 177 -30.79 21.87 -11.72
CA LYS A 177 -29.62 22.22 -10.95
C LYS A 177 -28.36 22.06 -11.79
N GLN A 178 -27.54 23.11 -11.79
CA GLN A 178 -26.23 23.07 -12.42
C GLN A 178 -25.32 22.12 -11.61
N PHE A 179 -24.63 21.23 -12.30
CA PHE A 179 -23.68 20.29 -11.68
C PHE A 179 -22.22 20.78 -11.84
N ASP A 180 -21.35 20.36 -10.93
CA ASP A 180 -19.95 20.72 -10.97
C ASP A 180 -19.29 20.20 -12.26
N GLY A 181 -18.65 21.12 -13.00
CA GLY A 181 -18.07 20.83 -14.33
C GLY A 181 -19.06 20.96 -15.48
N GLY A 182 -20.35 21.27 -15.23
CA GLY A 182 -21.37 21.45 -16.25
C GLY A 182 -21.29 22.77 -17.01
N LYS A 183 -20.41 23.73 -16.64
CA LYS A 183 -20.21 24.99 -17.31
C LYS A 183 -18.83 25.12 -17.91
N GLY A 184 -18.74 25.55 -19.16
CA GLY A 184 -17.47 25.87 -19.82
C GLY A 184 -17.64 26.92 -20.89
N GLU A 185 -16.66 27.76 -21.07
CA GLU A 185 -16.57 28.80 -22.08
C GLU A 185 -15.35 28.49 -22.99
N ASP A 186 -15.48 28.85 -24.28
CA ASP A 186 -14.41 28.69 -25.28
C ASP A 186 -13.90 27.24 -25.46
N TYR A 187 -14.80 26.26 -25.18
CA TYR A 187 -14.42 24.84 -25.24
C TYR A 187 -14.33 24.39 -26.71
N SER A 188 -13.14 23.84 -27.06
CA SER A 188 -12.88 23.33 -28.40
C SER A 188 -13.36 21.89 -28.54
N LEU A 189 -14.36 21.65 -29.38
CA LEU A 189 -14.97 20.36 -29.60
C LEU A 189 -14.90 19.96 -31.07
N LYS A 190 -14.38 18.76 -31.37
CA LYS A 190 -14.49 18.16 -32.70
C LYS A 190 -15.83 17.45 -32.80
N LEU A 191 -16.68 17.90 -33.72
CA LEU A 191 -18.01 17.33 -33.95
C LEU A 191 -17.88 15.83 -34.36
N GLY A 192 -18.65 14.97 -33.71
CA GLY A 192 -18.63 13.52 -33.97
C GLY A 192 -17.50 12.74 -33.28
N SER A 193 -16.68 13.39 -32.46
CA SER A 193 -15.61 12.69 -31.72
C SER A 193 -16.14 11.80 -30.57
N GLY A 194 -17.36 12.02 -30.08
CA GLY A 194 -17.91 11.32 -28.92
C GLY A 194 -17.21 11.66 -27.60
N THR A 195 -16.43 12.75 -27.56
CA THR A 195 -15.68 13.17 -26.34
C THR A 195 -16.43 14.18 -25.49
N PHE A 196 -17.58 14.67 -25.95
CA PHE A 196 -18.44 15.57 -25.21
C PHE A 196 -19.55 14.80 -24.48
N ILE A 197 -20.07 15.35 -23.39
CA ILE A 197 -21.11 14.77 -22.51
C ILE A 197 -22.38 14.42 -23.29
#